data_d2be52447fcacbd6e6ef6b3ee76b661a
#
_entry.id   d2be52447fcacbd6e6ef6b3ee76b661a
#
_cell.length_a   1.000
_cell.length_b   1.000
_cell.length_c   1.000
_cell.angle_alpha   90.00
_cell.angle_beta   90.00
_cell.angle_gamma   90.00
#
_symmetry.space_group_name_H-M   'P 1'
#
loop_
_entity.id
_entity.type
_entity.pdbx_description
1 polymer ?
#
loop_
_entity_poly.entity_id
_entity_poly.type
_entity_poly.pdbx_seq_one_letter_code
_entity_poly.pdbx_strand_id
1 'polypeptide(L)'
;LEPAVLTVHAAGGRAMLEDAKAAAGTKTKVVAVTVLTSLDNGDLNDIGVNGAAEEQVTRLAELARDAGLDGIVCSGEEVALVKKIWPDGYFVVPGVRPAGGAMGDQKRAVTPREALDRGASMLVIGRPISQAEDPDQAARAIEATL
;
A
#
# COMPACT_ATOMS: atom_id res chain seq x y z
N LEU A 1 -21.84 0.02 8.42
CA LEU A 1 -21.06 -0.20 7.22
C LEU A 1 -20.20 -1.45 7.40
N GLU A 2 -20.15 -2.32 6.41
CA GLU A 2 -19.26 -3.49 6.37
C GLU A 2 -18.36 -3.34 5.12
N PRO A 3 -17.29 -2.52 5.16
CA PRO A 3 -16.40 -2.37 4.02
C PRO A 3 -15.62 -3.66 3.78
N ALA A 4 -15.26 -3.96 2.53
CA ALA A 4 -14.41 -5.10 2.21
C ALA A 4 -12.98 -4.94 2.79
N VAL A 5 -12.48 -3.70 2.79
CA VAL A 5 -11.15 -3.35 3.30
C VAL A 5 -11.24 -2.06 4.13
N LEU A 6 -10.60 -2.06 5.29
CA LEU A 6 -10.40 -0.90 6.16
C LEU A 6 -8.91 -0.63 6.30
N THR A 7 -8.49 0.62 6.15
CA THR A 7 -7.10 1.03 6.36
C THR A 7 -6.92 1.70 7.71
N VAL A 8 -5.83 1.37 8.41
CA VAL A 8 -5.34 2.04 9.62
C VAL A 8 -3.86 2.34 9.45
N HIS A 9 -3.31 3.31 10.18
CA HIS A 9 -1.87 3.58 10.11
C HIS A 9 -1.09 2.71 11.09
N ALA A 10 -0.07 1.97 10.62
CA ALA A 10 0.75 1.11 11.47
C ALA A 10 1.47 1.90 12.59
N ALA A 11 1.81 3.16 12.33
CA ALA A 11 2.42 4.06 13.31
C ALA A 11 1.53 4.37 14.53
N GLY A 12 0.23 4.00 14.48
CA GLY A 12 -0.67 4.08 15.64
C GLY A 12 -0.35 3.08 16.76
N GLY A 13 0.53 2.12 16.50
CA GLY A 13 1.03 1.17 17.50
C GLY A 13 0.14 -0.07 17.68
N ARG A 14 0.69 -1.06 18.37
CA ARG A 14 0.12 -2.41 18.50
C ARG A 14 -1.33 -2.40 19.02
N ALA A 15 -1.59 -1.72 20.14
CA ALA A 15 -2.91 -1.73 20.77
C ALA A 15 -4.00 -1.22 19.81
N MET A 16 -3.74 -0.11 19.11
CA MET A 16 -4.70 0.44 18.13
C MET A 16 -4.95 -0.55 16.98
N LEU A 17 -3.90 -1.24 16.50
CA LEU A 17 -4.03 -2.23 15.43
C LEU A 17 -4.86 -3.44 15.86
N GLU A 18 -4.61 -3.97 17.06
CA GLU A 18 -5.35 -5.09 17.65
C GLU A 18 -6.84 -4.73 17.87
N ASP A 19 -7.11 -3.54 18.41
CA ASP A 19 -8.48 -3.05 18.61
C ASP A 19 -9.23 -2.86 17.30
N ALA A 20 -8.57 -2.28 16.28
CA ALA A 20 -9.15 -2.11 14.95
C ALA A 20 -9.49 -3.46 14.31
N LYS A 21 -8.59 -4.46 14.43
CA LYS A 21 -8.82 -5.81 13.92
C LYS A 21 -9.97 -6.50 14.65
N ALA A 22 -10.01 -6.40 15.97
CA ALA A 22 -11.09 -6.98 16.77
C ALA A 22 -12.45 -6.38 16.42
N ALA A 23 -12.51 -5.05 16.24
CA ALA A 23 -13.74 -4.35 15.88
C ALA A 23 -14.25 -4.65 14.48
N ALA A 24 -13.34 -4.92 13.53
CA ALA A 24 -13.68 -5.20 12.13
C ALA A 24 -14.32 -6.59 11.91
N GLY A 25 -14.14 -7.52 12.85
CA GLY A 25 -14.65 -8.89 12.74
C GLY A 25 -14.01 -9.68 11.59
N THR A 26 -14.78 -10.60 11.00
CA THR A 26 -14.24 -11.53 9.97
C THR A 26 -14.53 -11.13 8.52
N LYS A 27 -15.46 -10.20 8.31
CA LYS A 27 -15.89 -9.80 6.95
C LYS A 27 -15.05 -8.70 6.34
N THR A 28 -14.44 -7.85 7.17
CA THR A 28 -13.62 -6.71 6.75
C THR A 28 -12.14 -7.04 6.91
N LYS A 29 -11.37 -6.94 5.84
CA LYS A 29 -9.91 -6.99 5.92
C LYS A 29 -9.39 -5.68 6.52
N VAL A 30 -8.57 -5.75 7.55
CA VAL A 30 -7.86 -4.60 8.12
C VAL A 30 -6.44 -4.62 7.61
N VAL A 31 -6.02 -3.54 6.92
CA VAL A 31 -4.67 -3.40 6.39
C VAL A 31 -4.00 -2.16 6.96
N ALA A 32 -2.74 -2.28 7.35
CA ALA A 32 -1.99 -1.18 7.94
C ALA A 32 -1.20 -0.38 6.91
N VAL A 33 -1.40 0.93 6.85
CA VAL A 33 -0.57 1.84 6.06
C VAL A 33 0.81 1.90 6.70
N THR A 34 1.83 1.56 5.93
CA THR A 34 3.24 1.60 6.35
C THR A 34 3.85 2.98 6.09
N VAL A 35 4.67 3.11 5.05
CA VAL A 35 5.26 4.38 4.63
C VAL A 35 4.52 4.89 3.39
N LEU A 36 4.10 6.15 3.42
CA LEU A 36 3.42 6.77 2.27
C LEU A 36 4.34 6.80 1.05
N THR A 37 3.79 6.51 -0.13
CA THR A 37 4.54 6.45 -1.39
C THR A 37 5.07 7.80 -1.87
N SER A 38 4.64 8.89 -1.25
CA SER A 38 5.14 10.25 -1.45
C SER A 38 6.37 10.60 -0.59
N LEU A 39 6.72 9.77 0.41
CA LEU A 39 7.86 9.99 1.29
C LEU A 39 9.10 9.25 0.79
N ASP A 40 10.25 9.90 0.93
CA ASP A 40 11.57 9.30 0.77
C ASP A 40 12.34 9.25 2.11
N ASN A 41 13.62 8.84 2.06
CA ASN A 41 14.45 8.74 3.26
C ASN A 41 14.67 10.08 3.94
N GLY A 42 14.71 11.19 3.17
CA GLY A 42 14.84 12.54 3.71
C GLY A 42 13.62 12.94 4.53
N ASP A 43 12.43 12.76 3.95
CA ASP A 43 11.16 13.04 4.63
C ASP A 43 11.00 12.19 5.91
N LEU A 44 11.45 10.94 5.90
CA LEU A 44 11.42 10.07 7.08
C LEU A 44 12.36 10.57 8.19
N ASN A 45 13.56 11.02 7.82
CA ASN A 45 14.50 11.60 8.78
C ASN A 45 13.95 12.87 9.43
N ASP A 46 13.27 13.73 8.66
CA ASP A 46 12.65 14.97 9.16
C ASP A 46 11.58 14.73 10.23
N ILE A 47 10.92 13.58 10.19
CA ILE A 47 9.95 13.15 11.21
C ILE A 47 10.54 12.21 12.27
N GLY A 48 11.89 12.09 12.33
CA GLY A 48 12.60 11.33 13.35
C GLY A 48 12.68 9.82 13.11
N VAL A 49 12.36 9.35 11.90
CA VAL A 49 12.52 7.95 11.49
C VAL A 49 13.90 7.78 10.85
N ASN A 50 14.81 7.12 11.55
CA ASN A 50 16.16 6.83 11.05
C ASN A 50 16.18 5.54 10.23
N GLY A 51 16.96 5.52 9.16
CA GLY A 51 17.14 4.37 8.28
C GLY A 51 16.42 4.52 6.93
N ALA A 52 16.49 3.47 6.12
CA ALA A 52 15.87 3.44 4.81
C ALA A 52 14.35 3.22 4.91
N ALA A 53 13.61 3.73 3.92
CA ALA A 53 12.17 3.53 3.84
C ALA A 53 11.78 2.04 3.84
N GLU A 54 12.57 1.19 3.16
CA GLU A 54 12.38 -0.27 3.15
C GLU A 54 12.48 -0.91 4.54
N GLU A 55 13.42 -0.44 5.38
CA GLU A 55 13.58 -0.93 6.76
C GLU A 55 12.37 -0.54 7.60
N GLN A 56 11.88 0.69 7.44
CA GLN A 56 10.69 1.15 8.15
C GLN A 56 9.43 0.41 7.68
N VAL A 57 9.27 0.18 6.38
CA VAL A 57 8.17 -0.63 5.83
C VAL A 57 8.22 -2.04 6.42
N THR A 58 9.38 -2.68 6.45
CA THR A 58 9.56 -4.02 7.03
C THR A 58 9.14 -4.06 8.50
N ARG A 59 9.63 -3.11 9.31
CA ARG A 59 9.30 -3.00 10.74
C ARG A 59 7.80 -2.83 10.98
N LEU A 60 7.15 -1.97 10.19
CA LEU A 60 5.72 -1.72 10.30
C LEU A 60 4.88 -2.90 9.78
N ALA A 61 5.36 -3.63 8.76
CA ALA A 61 4.72 -4.84 8.25
C ALA A 61 4.75 -5.97 9.31
N GLU A 62 5.89 -6.16 9.97
CA GLU A 62 6.03 -7.12 11.06
C GLU A 62 5.10 -6.77 12.23
N LEU A 63 5.04 -5.48 12.62
CA LEU A 63 4.13 -5.02 13.66
C LEU A 63 2.67 -5.32 13.31
N ALA A 64 2.26 -5.03 12.07
CA ALA A 64 0.90 -5.29 11.59
C ALA A 64 0.56 -6.79 11.57
N ARG A 65 1.47 -7.63 11.07
CA ARG A 65 1.34 -9.09 11.08
C ARG A 65 1.18 -9.63 12.50
N ASP A 66 2.05 -9.20 13.40
CA ASP A 66 2.08 -9.67 14.78
C ASP A 66 0.88 -9.16 15.61
N ALA A 67 0.24 -8.06 15.17
CA ALA A 67 -1.04 -7.57 15.70
C ALA A 67 -2.26 -8.28 15.08
N GLY A 68 -2.06 -9.26 14.19
CA GLY A 68 -3.12 -10.08 13.61
C GLY A 68 -3.90 -9.41 12.47
N LEU A 69 -3.38 -8.37 11.83
CA LEU A 69 -4.00 -7.73 10.67
C LEU A 69 -3.99 -8.66 9.45
N ASP A 70 -4.78 -8.31 8.43
CA ASP A 70 -4.86 -9.10 7.20
C ASP A 70 -3.79 -8.73 6.17
N GLY A 71 -3.15 -7.55 6.30
CA GLY A 71 -2.15 -7.09 5.37
C GLY A 71 -1.70 -5.66 5.61
N ILE A 72 -1.08 -5.09 4.59
CA ILE A 72 -0.55 -3.73 4.63
C ILE A 72 -0.83 -2.95 3.34
N VAL A 73 -0.69 -1.62 3.44
CA VAL A 73 -0.54 -0.72 2.30
C VAL A 73 0.94 -0.35 2.19
N CYS A 74 1.56 -0.64 1.05
CA CYS A 74 2.96 -0.33 0.76
C CYS A 74 3.14 0.04 -0.71
N SER A 75 4.32 0.57 -1.11
CA SER A 75 4.59 0.83 -2.52
C SER A 75 4.85 -0.47 -3.29
N GLY A 76 4.69 -0.40 -4.62
CA GLY A 76 5.01 -1.54 -5.48
C GLY A 76 6.50 -1.94 -5.49
N GLU A 77 7.38 -1.08 -4.99
CA GLU A 77 8.81 -1.39 -4.83
C GLU A 77 9.04 -2.39 -3.70
N GLU A 78 8.29 -2.27 -2.58
CA GLU A 78 8.48 -3.09 -1.39
C GLU A 78 7.65 -4.39 -1.39
N VAL A 79 6.66 -4.56 -2.26
CA VAL A 79 5.77 -5.75 -2.26
C VAL A 79 6.55 -7.06 -2.22
N ALA A 80 7.55 -7.20 -3.10
CA ALA A 80 8.35 -8.43 -3.18
C ALA A 80 9.16 -8.70 -1.90
N LEU A 81 9.58 -7.65 -1.19
CA LEU A 81 10.28 -7.75 0.09
C LEU A 81 9.32 -8.20 1.18
N VAL A 82 8.20 -7.50 1.35
CA VAL A 82 7.25 -7.81 2.43
C VAL A 82 6.56 -9.16 2.23
N LYS A 83 6.38 -9.60 0.99
CA LYS A 83 5.85 -10.93 0.69
C LYS A 83 6.75 -12.06 1.16
N LYS A 84 8.06 -11.85 1.26
CA LYS A 84 9.00 -12.84 1.81
C LYS A 84 8.82 -13.05 3.32
N ILE A 85 8.48 -11.97 4.04
CA ILE A 85 8.29 -12.02 5.51
C ILE A 85 6.85 -12.30 5.91
N TRP A 86 5.90 -12.06 4.99
CA TRP A 86 4.47 -12.30 5.18
C TRP A 86 3.82 -12.87 3.91
N PRO A 87 4.06 -14.15 3.58
CA PRO A 87 3.62 -14.76 2.30
C PRO A 87 2.12 -14.68 2.04
N ASP A 88 1.29 -14.78 3.10
CA ASP A 88 -0.18 -14.80 3.02
C ASP A 88 -0.81 -13.42 3.25
N GLY A 89 0.01 -12.36 3.38
CA GLY A 89 -0.45 -10.99 3.59
C GLY A 89 -1.25 -10.45 2.41
N TYR A 90 -2.23 -9.60 2.70
CA TYR A 90 -3.00 -8.87 1.70
C TYR A 90 -2.35 -7.51 1.41
N PHE A 91 -1.73 -7.38 0.24
CA PHE A 91 -0.93 -6.21 -0.14
C PHE A 91 -1.73 -5.24 -1.01
N VAL A 92 -2.06 -4.09 -0.44
CA VAL A 92 -2.73 -2.98 -1.13
C VAL A 92 -1.67 -2.00 -1.62
N VAL A 93 -1.62 -1.75 -2.92
CA VAL A 93 -0.55 -0.97 -3.56
C VAL A 93 -1.10 0.29 -4.21
N PRO A 94 -0.95 1.45 -3.57
CA PRO A 94 -1.16 2.76 -4.17
C PRO A 94 0.07 3.24 -4.94
N GLY A 95 -0.05 4.42 -5.55
CA GLY A 95 1.10 5.07 -6.20
C GLY A 95 1.49 4.45 -7.53
N VAL A 96 0.70 3.52 -8.06
CA VAL A 96 0.96 2.95 -9.38
C VAL A 96 0.72 3.97 -10.49
N ARG A 97 1.55 3.89 -11.55
CA ARG A 97 1.46 4.76 -12.72
C ARG A 97 1.51 3.93 -14.00
N PRO A 98 0.58 4.12 -14.96
CA PRO A 98 0.70 3.53 -16.29
C PRO A 98 2.03 3.92 -16.91
N ALA A 99 2.55 3.07 -17.81
CA ALA A 99 3.80 3.36 -18.52
C ALA A 99 3.69 4.72 -19.25
N GLY A 100 4.68 5.60 -19.04
CA GLY A 100 4.69 6.96 -19.59
C GLY A 100 3.76 7.96 -18.87
N GLY A 101 3.03 7.56 -17.84
CA GLY A 101 2.17 8.45 -17.07
C GLY A 101 2.93 9.43 -16.17
N ALA A 102 2.29 10.57 -15.84
CA ALA A 102 2.89 11.57 -14.95
C ALA A 102 3.07 11.01 -13.54
N MET A 103 4.28 11.17 -12.99
CA MET A 103 4.63 10.69 -11.64
C MET A 103 3.91 11.50 -10.54
N GLY A 104 3.70 12.81 -10.75
CA GLY A 104 3.15 13.70 -9.73
C GLY A 104 4.03 13.77 -8.49
N ASP A 105 3.43 13.61 -7.32
CA ASP A 105 4.12 13.56 -6.01
C ASP A 105 4.65 12.16 -5.63
N GLN A 106 4.46 11.15 -6.49
CA GLN A 106 4.89 9.79 -6.19
C GLN A 106 6.39 9.63 -6.42
N LYS A 107 7.13 9.35 -5.35
CA LYS A 107 8.58 9.12 -5.38
C LYS A 107 8.95 7.65 -5.60
N ARG A 108 8.01 6.74 -5.26
CA ARG A 108 8.16 5.27 -5.33
C ARG A 108 6.98 4.68 -6.08
N ALA A 109 7.06 4.67 -7.42
CA ALA A 109 5.98 4.21 -8.28
C ALA A 109 6.44 3.12 -9.24
N VAL A 110 5.56 2.17 -9.48
CA VAL A 110 5.71 1.10 -10.47
C VAL A 110 4.49 1.08 -11.39
N THR A 111 4.55 0.35 -12.50
CA THR A 111 3.37 0.14 -13.33
C THR A 111 2.35 -0.79 -12.64
N PRO A 112 1.05 -0.72 -13.01
CA PRO A 112 0.04 -1.63 -12.48
C PRO A 112 0.41 -3.11 -12.65
N ARG A 113 0.90 -3.49 -13.83
CA ARG A 113 1.33 -4.85 -14.14
C ARG A 113 2.50 -5.29 -13.26
N GLU A 114 3.55 -4.47 -13.16
CA GLU A 114 4.70 -4.77 -12.29
C GLU A 114 4.31 -4.96 -10.84
N ALA A 115 3.37 -4.16 -10.31
CA ALA A 115 2.89 -4.33 -8.95
C ALA A 115 2.24 -5.70 -8.73
N LEU A 116 1.40 -6.15 -9.67
CA LEU A 116 0.77 -7.49 -9.62
C LEU A 116 1.81 -8.60 -9.73
N ASP A 117 2.76 -8.49 -10.66
CA ASP A 117 3.82 -9.48 -10.84
C ASP A 117 4.70 -9.63 -9.60
N ARG A 118 4.88 -8.55 -8.83
CA ARG A 118 5.56 -8.54 -7.54
C ARG A 118 4.72 -9.08 -6.39
N GLY A 119 3.42 -9.31 -6.61
CA GLY A 119 2.51 -9.95 -5.67
C GLY A 119 1.52 -9.03 -4.96
N ALA A 120 1.21 -7.85 -5.52
CA ALA A 120 0.12 -7.02 -5.04
C ALA A 120 -1.21 -7.79 -5.08
N SER A 121 -2.02 -7.65 -4.04
CA SER A 121 -3.36 -8.24 -3.95
C SER A 121 -4.43 -7.28 -4.47
N MET A 122 -4.19 -5.98 -4.33
CA MET A 122 -5.10 -4.91 -4.76
C MET A 122 -4.28 -3.68 -5.20
N LEU A 123 -4.67 -3.06 -6.30
CA LEU A 123 -4.13 -1.80 -6.76
C LEU A 123 -5.06 -0.64 -6.39
N VAL A 124 -4.49 0.49 -5.99
CA VAL A 124 -5.22 1.75 -5.77
C VAL A 124 -4.76 2.76 -6.81
N ILE A 125 -5.63 3.04 -7.77
CA ILE A 125 -5.37 3.92 -8.90
C ILE A 125 -6.33 5.11 -8.85
N GLY A 126 -5.82 6.27 -8.51
CA GLY A 126 -6.61 7.51 -8.37
C GLY A 126 -6.42 8.43 -9.57
N ARG A 127 -5.52 9.40 -9.45
CA ARG A 127 -5.29 10.48 -10.42
C ARG A 127 -5.10 10.06 -11.88
N PRO A 128 -4.43 8.93 -12.20
CA PRO A 128 -4.36 8.45 -13.59
C PRO A 128 -5.72 8.24 -14.25
N ILE A 129 -6.75 7.97 -13.43
CA ILE A 129 -8.14 7.82 -13.89
C ILE A 129 -8.90 9.12 -13.69
N SER A 130 -8.95 9.63 -12.45
CA SER A 130 -9.83 10.74 -12.09
C SER A 130 -9.46 12.10 -12.69
N GLN A 131 -8.23 12.27 -13.15
CA GLN A 131 -7.74 13.48 -13.83
C GLN A 131 -7.55 13.30 -15.34
N ALA A 132 -7.94 12.15 -15.89
CA ALA A 132 -7.94 11.94 -17.34
C ALA A 132 -9.10 12.72 -18.00
N GLU A 133 -8.94 13.12 -19.24
CA GLU A 133 -9.98 13.77 -20.04
C GLU A 133 -11.21 12.85 -20.16
N ASP A 134 -10.98 11.54 -20.36
CA ASP A 134 -11.99 10.49 -20.30
C ASP A 134 -11.61 9.44 -19.24
N PRO A 135 -12.16 9.53 -18.02
CA PRO A 135 -11.84 8.59 -16.94
C PRO A 135 -12.24 7.12 -17.22
N ASP A 136 -13.33 6.88 -17.94
CA ASP A 136 -13.77 5.52 -18.30
C ASP A 136 -12.78 4.88 -19.29
N GLN A 137 -12.38 5.61 -20.33
CA GLN A 137 -11.37 5.15 -21.26
C GLN A 137 -10.03 4.91 -20.57
N ALA A 138 -9.61 5.80 -19.67
CA ALA A 138 -8.37 5.63 -18.91
C ALA A 138 -8.40 4.39 -18.02
N ALA A 139 -9.52 4.13 -17.34
CA ALA A 139 -9.69 2.93 -16.51
C ALA A 139 -9.60 1.66 -17.36
N ARG A 140 -10.31 1.59 -18.49
CA ARG A 140 -10.27 0.45 -19.42
C ARG A 140 -8.87 0.23 -20.02
N ALA A 141 -8.17 1.31 -20.35
CA ALA A 141 -6.81 1.23 -20.86
C ALA A 141 -5.84 0.62 -19.84
N ILE A 142 -6.00 0.98 -18.56
CA ILE A 142 -5.22 0.40 -17.47
C ILE A 142 -5.59 -1.07 -17.27
N GLU A 143 -6.88 -1.40 -17.21
CA GLU A 143 -7.38 -2.77 -17.08
C GLU A 143 -6.80 -3.68 -18.17
N ALA A 144 -6.74 -3.21 -19.41
CA ALA A 144 -6.19 -3.96 -20.53
C ALA A 144 -4.68 -4.29 -20.38
N THR A 145 -3.96 -3.67 -19.45
CA THR A 145 -2.55 -3.96 -19.16
C THR A 145 -2.36 -4.97 -18.01
N LEU A 146 -3.42 -5.35 -17.30
CA LEU A 146 -3.38 -6.29 -16.20
C LEU A 146 -3.50 -7.74 -16.68
#